data_88096e612df61318b8c6912ed01e9983
#
_entry.id   88096e612df61318b8c6912ed01e9983
#
_cell.length_a   1.000
_cell.length_b   1.000
_cell.length_c   1.000
_cell.angle_alpha   90.00
_cell.angle_beta   90.00
_cell.angle_gamma   90.00
#
_symmetry.space_group_name_H-M   'P 1'
#
loop_
_entity.id
_entity.type
_entity.pdbx_description
1 polymer ?
#
loop_
_entity_poly.entity_id
_entity_poly.type
_entity_poly.pdbx_seq_one_letter_code
_entity_poly.pdbx_strand_id
1 'polypeptide(L)'
;MTKDNIQKKTLSIRISTNGFCFCSHIPTQPDSLKYFTCQPDIKRSLASNIQTAFENCPLIGHNEEYNIKAIIETGEFTCIPAEYDNNSDYRQFFDYCFPNNEEREIISNRLNAQGCTILFPIEKSVYETIQSFGEVTLYTPASIIMSYLNYKPMAKEQYMLAYLYNNYALIITMKNGKAGISNIFKKEELGNVLFYMLSIWKEQGLSQTDDHLYLCGDNSIEELALTAGKFIKHIKRINPNELFSPSLLNRIEGIPFDLQALILCE
;
A
#
# COMPACT_ATOMS: atom_id res chain seq x y z
N MET A 1 13.56 9.37 39.46
CA MET A 1 12.49 8.52 38.90
C MET A 1 12.57 8.65 37.40
N THR A 2 13.21 7.71 36.75
CA THR A 2 13.30 7.60 35.30
C THR A 2 11.89 7.29 34.80
N LYS A 3 11.33 8.17 33.96
CA LYS A 3 10.15 7.83 33.15
C LYS A 3 10.59 6.64 32.29
N ASP A 4 10.09 5.46 32.63
CA ASP A 4 10.19 4.31 31.74
C ASP A 4 9.64 4.75 30.41
N ASN A 5 10.49 4.73 29.39
CA ASN A 5 10.11 4.97 28.01
C ASN A 5 9.28 3.74 27.60
N ILE A 6 8.00 3.73 27.99
CA ILE A 6 7.05 2.71 27.52
C ILE A 6 6.96 2.91 26.02
N GLN A 7 7.64 2.03 25.30
CA GLN A 7 7.67 2.06 23.86
C GLN A 7 6.26 1.80 23.35
N LYS A 8 5.67 2.82 22.73
CA LYS A 8 4.29 2.79 22.25
C LYS A 8 4.15 1.68 21.19
N LYS A 9 3.14 0.82 21.34
CA LYS A 9 2.83 -0.20 20.34
C LYS A 9 2.36 0.47 19.05
N THR A 10 2.72 -0.07 17.91
CA THR A 10 2.13 0.30 16.62
C THR A 10 0.98 -0.64 16.30
N LEU A 11 -0.14 -0.07 15.88
CA LEU A 11 -1.29 -0.77 15.32
C LEU A 11 -1.41 -0.38 13.85
N SER A 12 -1.04 -1.29 12.98
CA SER A 12 -1.16 -1.11 11.53
C SER A 12 -2.42 -1.79 11.04
N ILE A 13 -3.27 -1.04 10.34
CA ILE A 13 -4.58 -1.49 9.86
C ILE A 13 -4.60 -1.40 8.34
N ARG A 14 -5.06 -2.44 7.66
CA ARG A 14 -5.39 -2.39 6.24
C ARG A 14 -6.90 -2.46 6.07
N ILE A 15 -7.46 -1.46 5.42
CA ILE A 15 -8.89 -1.29 5.21
C ILE A 15 -9.18 -1.47 3.72
N SER A 16 -10.00 -2.47 3.41
CA SER A 16 -10.50 -2.74 2.06
C SER A 16 -11.97 -3.11 2.07
N THR A 17 -12.60 -3.06 0.91
CA THR A 17 -13.98 -3.52 0.73
C THR A 17 -14.13 -5.03 0.93
N ASN A 18 -13.01 -5.78 0.80
CA ASN A 18 -12.99 -7.24 0.88
C ASN A 18 -12.57 -7.78 2.26
N GLY A 19 -12.20 -6.91 3.20
CA GLY A 19 -11.79 -7.31 4.54
C GLY A 19 -10.88 -6.32 5.23
N PHE A 20 -10.67 -6.56 6.52
CA PHE A 20 -9.79 -5.76 7.36
C PHE A 20 -8.67 -6.63 7.92
N CYS A 21 -7.47 -6.09 7.92
CA CYS A 21 -6.30 -6.71 8.50
C CYS A 21 -5.73 -5.80 9.58
N PHE A 22 -5.41 -6.36 10.73
CA PHE A 22 -4.80 -5.67 11.86
C PHE A 22 -3.47 -6.32 12.20
N CYS A 23 -2.43 -5.52 12.34
CA CYS A 23 -1.14 -5.93 12.87
C CYS A 23 -0.79 -5.08 14.08
N SER A 24 -0.46 -5.73 15.20
CA SER A 24 0.07 -5.04 16.39
C SER A 24 1.50 -5.50 16.63
N HIS A 25 2.43 -4.56 16.80
CA HIS A 25 3.83 -4.87 17.10
C HIS A 25 4.51 -3.75 17.91
N ILE A 26 5.64 -4.09 18.48
CA ILE A 26 6.57 -3.14 19.10
C ILE A 26 7.77 -3.04 18.16
N PRO A 27 8.11 -1.87 17.58
CA PRO A 27 9.12 -1.74 16.51
C PRO A 27 10.49 -2.36 16.85
N THR A 28 10.90 -2.32 18.12
CA THR A 28 12.18 -2.90 18.56
C THR A 28 12.10 -4.37 18.96
N GLN A 29 10.90 -4.98 18.91
CA GLN A 29 10.65 -6.36 19.32
C GLN A 29 9.95 -7.14 18.20
N PRO A 30 10.67 -7.67 17.22
CA PRO A 30 10.08 -8.38 16.08
C PRO A 30 9.14 -9.50 16.51
N ASP A 31 9.45 -10.23 17.58
CA ASP A 31 8.62 -11.32 18.10
C ASP A 31 7.28 -10.87 18.71
N SER A 32 7.07 -9.55 18.87
CA SER A 32 5.81 -8.99 19.37
C SER A 32 4.69 -8.95 18.33
N LEU A 33 5.01 -9.20 17.04
CA LEU A 33 4.06 -9.12 15.93
C LEU A 33 2.89 -10.09 16.12
N LYS A 34 1.68 -9.53 16.07
CA LYS A 34 0.42 -10.26 16.07
C LYS A 34 -0.42 -9.81 14.89
N TYR A 35 -1.17 -10.73 14.32
CA TYR A 35 -2.00 -10.51 13.14
C TYR A 35 -3.43 -11.01 13.38
N PHE A 36 -4.41 -10.24 12.89
CA PHE A 36 -5.82 -10.57 12.95
C PHE A 36 -6.54 -10.07 11.71
N THR A 37 -7.49 -10.84 11.20
CA THR A 37 -8.32 -10.46 10.07
C THR A 37 -9.80 -10.63 10.38
N CYS A 38 -10.64 -9.81 9.77
CA CYS A 38 -12.07 -9.98 9.80
C CYS A 38 -12.70 -9.52 8.48
N GLN A 39 -13.89 -10.08 8.20
CA GLN A 39 -14.64 -9.79 6.98
C GLN A 39 -15.73 -8.75 7.26
N PRO A 40 -16.01 -7.84 6.33
CA PRO A 40 -17.12 -6.91 6.44
C PRO A 40 -18.47 -7.61 6.28
N ASP A 41 -19.48 -7.10 6.97
CA ASP A 41 -20.87 -7.42 6.68
C ASP A 41 -21.34 -6.61 5.46
N ILE A 42 -21.70 -7.27 4.38
CA ILE A 42 -22.15 -6.65 3.12
C ILE A 42 -23.42 -5.80 3.26
N LYS A 43 -24.14 -5.96 4.37
CA LYS A 43 -25.39 -5.21 4.66
C LYS A 43 -25.12 -3.87 5.37
N ARG A 44 -23.88 -3.62 5.77
CA ARG A 44 -23.48 -2.41 6.51
C ARG A 44 -22.59 -1.52 5.65
N SER A 45 -22.61 -0.22 5.95
CA SER A 45 -21.65 0.71 5.35
C SER A 45 -20.21 0.34 5.74
N LEU A 46 -19.23 0.78 4.94
CA LEU A 46 -17.83 0.55 5.22
C LEU A 46 -17.44 1.17 6.58
N ALA A 47 -17.89 2.39 6.87
CA ALA A 47 -17.67 3.06 8.15
C ALA A 47 -18.18 2.24 9.35
N SER A 48 -19.41 1.71 9.27
CA SER A 48 -19.97 0.86 10.34
C SER A 48 -19.21 -0.46 10.50
N ASN A 49 -18.73 -1.04 9.40
CA ASN A 49 -17.89 -2.24 9.44
C ASN A 49 -16.54 -1.98 10.10
N ILE A 50 -15.91 -0.84 9.79
CA ILE A 50 -14.63 -0.43 10.39
C ILE A 50 -14.78 -0.24 11.90
N GLN A 51 -15.84 0.46 12.35
CA GLN A 51 -16.14 0.64 13.76
C GLN A 51 -16.27 -0.71 14.48
N THR A 52 -17.09 -1.60 13.93
CA THR A 52 -17.31 -2.94 14.49
C THR A 52 -16.01 -3.76 14.50
N ALA A 53 -15.21 -3.70 13.45
CA ALA A 53 -13.94 -4.42 13.34
C ALA A 53 -12.93 -3.94 14.40
N PHE A 54 -12.85 -2.62 14.60
CA PHE A 54 -11.97 -2.02 15.61
C PHE A 54 -12.37 -2.40 17.03
N GLU A 55 -13.66 -2.29 17.36
CA GLU A 55 -14.20 -2.63 18.68
C GLU A 55 -14.01 -4.12 19.05
N ASN A 56 -14.08 -5.01 18.07
CA ASN A 56 -13.96 -6.45 18.27
C ASN A 56 -12.55 -7.00 17.98
N CYS A 57 -11.57 -6.14 17.68
CA CYS A 57 -10.22 -6.59 17.40
C CYS A 57 -9.52 -7.09 18.67
N PRO A 58 -9.13 -8.37 18.74
CA PRO A 58 -8.50 -8.94 19.94
C PRO A 58 -7.07 -8.43 20.18
N LEU A 59 -6.52 -7.67 19.24
CA LEU A 59 -5.19 -7.08 19.35
C LEU A 59 -5.19 -5.72 20.07
N ILE A 60 -6.37 -5.13 20.28
CA ILE A 60 -6.55 -3.83 20.89
C ILE A 60 -6.88 -4.04 22.38
N GLY A 61 -5.95 -3.66 23.24
CA GLY A 61 -6.13 -3.75 24.69
C GLY A 61 -6.88 -2.55 25.26
N HIS A 62 -7.70 -2.79 26.29
CA HIS A 62 -8.32 -1.72 27.04
C HIS A 62 -7.22 -0.89 27.75
N ASN A 63 -7.28 0.42 27.60
CA ASN A 63 -6.32 1.39 28.18
C ASN A 63 -4.88 1.31 27.61
N GLU A 64 -4.68 0.71 26.45
CA GLU A 64 -3.40 0.76 25.75
C GLU A 64 -3.40 1.92 24.73
N GLU A 65 -2.29 2.64 24.67
CA GLU A 65 -2.09 3.66 23.64
C GLU A 65 -1.33 3.05 22.45
N TYR A 66 -1.82 3.35 21.25
CA TYR A 66 -1.22 2.89 20.00
C TYR A 66 -0.78 4.07 19.15
N ASN A 67 0.30 3.87 18.38
CA ASN A 67 0.57 4.64 17.19
C ASN A 67 -0.20 3.96 16.05
N ILE A 68 -1.29 4.57 15.60
CA ILE A 68 -2.19 3.94 14.62
C ILE A 68 -1.80 4.38 13.22
N LYS A 69 -1.59 3.41 12.33
CA LYS A 69 -1.32 3.61 10.91
C LYS A 69 -2.34 2.83 10.09
N ALA A 70 -3.02 3.48 9.16
CA ALA A 70 -4.02 2.80 8.35
C ALA A 70 -3.73 2.92 6.86
N ILE A 71 -3.76 1.79 6.15
CA ILE A 71 -3.70 1.70 4.70
C ILE A 71 -5.12 1.66 4.17
N ILE A 72 -5.48 2.65 3.36
CA ILE A 72 -6.78 2.74 2.70
C ILE A 72 -6.63 2.21 1.27
N GLU A 73 -7.31 1.12 0.97
CA GLU A 73 -7.40 0.61 -0.39
C GLU A 73 -8.30 1.51 -1.21
N THR A 74 -7.75 2.11 -2.24
CA THR A 74 -8.45 2.98 -3.18
C THR A 74 -8.05 2.65 -4.61
N GLY A 75 -8.97 2.85 -5.54
CA GLY A 75 -8.71 2.76 -6.98
C GLY A 75 -8.26 4.08 -7.61
N GLU A 76 -8.10 5.12 -6.82
CA GLU A 76 -7.73 6.45 -7.28
C GLU A 76 -6.56 7.00 -6.47
N PHE A 77 -5.53 7.45 -7.14
CA PHE A 77 -4.48 8.31 -6.57
C PHE A 77 -3.81 9.11 -7.67
N THR A 78 -3.15 10.19 -7.30
CA THR A 78 -2.28 10.95 -8.20
C THR A 78 -0.99 11.32 -7.49
N CYS A 79 0.03 11.63 -8.27
CA CYS A 79 1.35 12.00 -7.77
C CYS A 79 1.71 13.40 -8.24
N ILE A 80 2.03 14.29 -7.31
CA ILE A 80 2.52 15.63 -7.58
C ILE A 80 4.04 15.63 -7.41
N PRO A 81 4.84 15.92 -8.45
CA PRO A 81 6.27 16.11 -8.29
C PRO A 81 6.58 17.23 -7.29
N ALA A 82 7.62 17.07 -6.47
CA ALA A 82 7.94 18.01 -5.40
C ALA A 82 8.19 19.45 -5.89
N GLU A 83 8.66 19.62 -7.11
CA GLU A 83 8.89 20.91 -7.77
C GLU A 83 7.58 21.68 -8.07
N TYR A 84 6.46 20.97 -8.15
CA TYR A 84 5.12 21.53 -8.37
C TYR A 84 4.26 21.49 -7.10
N ASP A 85 4.76 20.90 -6.02
CA ASP A 85 4.07 20.80 -4.73
C ASP A 85 4.26 22.08 -3.91
N ASN A 86 3.42 23.07 -4.17
CA ASN A 86 3.38 24.35 -3.49
C ASN A 86 2.41 24.40 -2.31
N ASN A 87 1.93 23.24 -1.83
CA ASN A 87 0.89 23.10 -0.79
C ASN A 87 -0.43 23.83 -1.11
N SER A 88 -0.66 24.21 -2.37
CA SER A 88 -1.93 24.78 -2.79
C SER A 88 -2.96 23.68 -3.00
N ASP A 89 -4.18 23.98 -2.74
CA ASP A 89 -5.43 23.24 -2.92
C ASP A 89 -5.34 21.83 -3.52
N TYR A 90 -4.87 20.86 -2.72
CA TYR A 90 -4.79 19.45 -3.11
C TYR A 90 -6.15 18.90 -3.56
N ARG A 91 -7.26 19.39 -2.98
CA ARG A 91 -8.60 19.00 -3.35
C ARG A 91 -8.91 19.41 -4.78
N GLN A 92 -8.67 20.67 -5.14
CA GLN A 92 -8.93 21.16 -6.50
C GLN A 92 -8.10 20.39 -7.53
N PHE A 93 -6.83 20.13 -7.23
CA PHE A 93 -5.96 19.34 -8.10
C PHE A 93 -6.47 17.90 -8.27
N PHE A 94 -6.85 17.26 -7.16
CA PHE A 94 -7.33 15.89 -7.18
C PHE A 94 -8.67 15.79 -7.93
N ASP A 95 -9.60 16.70 -7.69
CA ASP A 95 -10.92 16.74 -8.35
C ASP A 95 -10.81 17.02 -9.85
N TYR A 96 -9.76 17.71 -10.29
CA TYR A 96 -9.45 17.87 -11.72
C TYR A 96 -9.04 16.53 -12.36
N CYS A 97 -8.23 15.73 -11.66
CA CYS A 97 -7.80 14.41 -12.15
C CYS A 97 -8.92 13.37 -12.07
N PHE A 98 -9.75 13.43 -11.03
CA PHE A 98 -10.80 12.46 -10.71
C PHE A 98 -12.11 13.18 -10.36
N PRO A 99 -12.85 13.68 -11.36
CA PRO A 99 -14.12 14.36 -11.13
C PRO A 99 -15.11 13.41 -10.44
N ASN A 100 -15.58 13.79 -9.26
CA ASN A 100 -16.56 13.04 -8.49
C ASN A 100 -17.40 14.00 -7.65
N ASN A 101 -18.66 13.66 -7.43
CA ASN A 101 -19.61 14.43 -6.60
C ASN A 101 -19.77 13.87 -5.18
N GLU A 102 -19.04 12.81 -4.83
CA GLU A 102 -19.12 12.20 -3.51
C GLU A 102 -18.37 13.03 -2.45
N GLU A 103 -18.91 13.05 -1.21
CA GLU A 103 -18.21 13.65 -0.08
C GLU A 103 -17.00 12.81 0.30
N ARG A 104 -15.80 13.36 0.03
CA ARG A 104 -14.52 12.70 0.30
C ARG A 104 -13.52 13.68 0.88
N GLU A 105 -12.61 13.16 1.69
CA GLU A 105 -11.41 13.87 2.14
C GLU A 105 -10.23 13.47 1.24
N ILE A 106 -9.35 14.43 0.94
CA ILE A 106 -8.14 14.17 0.17
C ILE A 106 -6.95 14.14 1.12
N ILE A 107 -6.32 12.98 1.16
CA ILE A 107 -5.16 12.72 2.02
C ILE A 107 -3.89 12.86 1.18
N SER A 108 -2.85 13.41 1.81
CA SER A 108 -1.54 13.56 1.17
C SER A 108 -0.47 12.75 1.91
N ASN A 109 0.36 12.05 1.15
CA ASN A 109 1.57 11.40 1.65
C ASN A 109 2.79 11.97 0.92
N ARG A 110 3.61 12.73 1.63
CA ARG A 110 4.85 13.28 1.08
C ARG A 110 5.95 12.22 1.09
N LEU A 111 6.48 11.90 -0.08
CA LEU A 111 7.55 10.92 -0.28
C LEU A 111 8.84 11.65 -0.68
N ASN A 112 9.57 12.16 0.32
CA ASN A 112 10.76 12.99 0.09
C ASN A 112 11.83 12.27 -0.75
N ALA A 113 12.06 10.99 -0.51
CA ALA A 113 13.05 10.19 -1.24
C ALA A 113 12.67 10.01 -2.72
N GLN A 114 11.37 9.94 -3.03
CA GLN A 114 10.86 9.83 -4.39
C GLN A 114 10.67 11.21 -5.05
N GLY A 115 10.76 12.29 -4.28
CA GLY A 115 10.57 13.64 -4.76
C GLY A 115 9.13 13.92 -5.21
N CYS A 116 8.14 13.37 -4.52
CA CYS A 116 6.73 13.58 -4.86
C CYS A 116 5.81 13.52 -3.64
N THR A 117 4.59 14.01 -3.84
CA THR A 117 3.46 13.87 -2.90
C THR A 117 2.36 13.07 -3.56
N ILE A 118 1.93 11.99 -2.93
CA ILE A 118 0.79 11.19 -3.36
C ILE A 118 -0.48 11.76 -2.72
N LEU A 119 -1.50 11.98 -3.55
CA LEU A 119 -2.85 12.32 -3.13
C LEU A 119 -3.79 11.15 -3.39
N PHE A 120 -4.68 10.88 -2.44
CA PHE A 120 -5.69 9.84 -2.58
C PHE A 120 -6.97 10.21 -1.80
N PRO A 121 -8.14 9.72 -2.26
CA PRO A 121 -9.40 10.03 -1.61
C PRO A 121 -9.72 9.01 -0.51
N ILE A 122 -10.50 9.46 0.46
CA ILE A 122 -11.18 8.62 1.43
C ILE A 122 -12.60 9.14 1.59
N GLU A 123 -13.59 8.27 1.61
CA GLU A 123 -14.99 8.64 1.89
C GLU A 123 -15.06 9.34 3.26
N LYS A 124 -15.78 10.46 3.35
CA LYS A 124 -15.82 11.30 4.55
C LYS A 124 -16.28 10.53 5.78
N SER A 125 -17.30 9.69 5.65
CA SER A 125 -17.81 8.88 6.76
C SER A 125 -16.77 7.87 7.27
N VAL A 126 -15.95 7.31 6.38
CA VAL A 126 -14.84 6.42 6.71
C VAL A 126 -13.72 7.20 7.40
N TYR A 127 -13.39 8.38 6.88
CA TYR A 127 -12.40 9.26 7.49
C TYR A 127 -12.77 9.63 8.94
N GLU A 128 -13.99 10.13 9.15
CA GLU A 128 -14.50 10.51 10.46
C GLU A 128 -14.48 9.33 11.45
N THR A 129 -14.87 8.14 10.99
CA THR A 129 -14.82 6.92 11.79
C THR A 129 -13.40 6.58 12.22
N ILE A 130 -12.45 6.62 11.29
CA ILE A 130 -11.04 6.30 11.60
C ILE A 130 -10.45 7.34 12.57
N GLN A 131 -10.75 8.62 12.38
CA GLN A 131 -10.28 9.69 13.28
C GLN A 131 -10.86 9.56 14.70
N SER A 132 -11.99 8.90 14.88
CA SER A 132 -12.56 8.64 16.22
C SER A 132 -11.71 7.67 17.07
N PHE A 133 -10.81 6.89 16.44
CA PHE A 133 -9.90 5.96 17.14
C PHE A 133 -8.68 6.66 17.77
N GLY A 134 -8.45 7.93 17.49
CA GLY A 134 -7.32 8.72 17.96
C GLY A 134 -6.52 9.31 16.81
N GLU A 135 -5.25 9.63 17.05
CA GLU A 135 -4.34 10.12 16.01
C GLU A 135 -3.95 8.96 15.08
N VAL A 136 -4.43 9.01 13.84
CA VAL A 136 -4.19 7.99 12.82
C VAL A 136 -3.45 8.59 11.62
N THR A 137 -2.32 7.96 11.25
CA THR A 137 -1.65 8.29 9.99
C THR A 137 -2.22 7.42 8.86
N LEU A 138 -2.68 8.07 7.79
CA LEU A 138 -3.34 7.42 6.65
C LEU A 138 -2.38 7.27 5.47
N TYR A 139 -2.41 6.10 4.86
CA TYR A 139 -1.61 5.72 3.70
C TYR A 139 -2.49 5.08 2.62
N THR A 140 -2.00 5.04 1.39
CA THR A 140 -2.51 4.18 0.32
C THR A 140 -1.48 3.11 -0.04
N PRO A 141 -1.86 1.95 -0.63
CA PRO A 141 -0.90 0.97 -1.11
C PRO A 141 0.21 1.57 -1.98
N ALA A 142 -0.12 2.57 -2.82
CA ALA A 142 0.86 3.24 -3.67
C ALA A 142 1.96 3.94 -2.85
N SER A 143 1.60 4.71 -1.80
CA SER A 143 2.59 5.42 -0.97
C SER A 143 3.49 4.44 -0.20
N ILE A 144 2.92 3.34 0.29
CA ILE A 144 3.68 2.32 1.01
C ILE A 144 4.64 1.57 0.09
N ILE A 145 4.17 1.14 -1.08
CA ILE A 145 5.04 0.41 -2.03
C ILE A 145 6.17 1.30 -2.54
N MET A 146 5.91 2.58 -2.82
CA MET A 146 6.97 3.52 -3.19
C MET A 146 7.99 3.74 -2.05
N SER A 147 7.53 3.86 -0.80
CA SER A 147 8.42 3.93 0.36
C SER A 147 9.28 2.68 0.52
N TYR A 148 8.67 1.51 0.33
CA TYR A 148 9.36 0.22 0.35
C TYR A 148 10.46 0.13 -0.73
N LEU A 149 10.20 0.57 -1.96
CA LEU A 149 11.19 0.57 -3.05
C LEU A 149 12.39 1.47 -2.75
N ASN A 150 12.20 2.52 -1.96
CA ASN A 150 13.30 3.34 -1.45
C ASN A 150 14.06 2.66 -0.31
N TYR A 151 13.36 2.02 0.62
CA TYR A 151 13.95 1.27 1.73
C TYR A 151 14.76 0.06 1.23
N LYS A 152 14.24 -0.67 0.23
CA LYS A 152 14.91 -1.81 -0.42
C LYS A 152 15.04 -1.59 -1.93
N PRO A 153 16.09 -0.88 -2.37
CA PRO A 153 16.34 -0.69 -3.80
C PRO A 153 16.52 -2.03 -4.52
N MET A 154 15.96 -2.14 -5.73
CA MET A 154 16.13 -3.31 -6.56
C MET A 154 17.51 -3.31 -7.23
N ALA A 155 17.96 -4.49 -7.69
CA ALA A 155 19.30 -4.68 -8.27
C ALA A 155 19.53 -3.93 -9.60
N LYS A 156 18.46 -3.44 -10.24
CA LYS A 156 18.51 -2.70 -11.51
C LYS A 156 18.12 -1.25 -11.29
N GLU A 157 18.78 -0.35 -12.02
CA GLU A 157 18.49 1.08 -11.98
C GLU A 157 17.17 1.42 -12.70
N GLN A 158 16.80 0.60 -13.70
CA GLN A 158 15.55 0.75 -14.45
C GLN A 158 14.75 -0.55 -14.40
N TYR A 159 13.48 -0.45 -13.96
CA TYR A 159 12.60 -1.59 -13.83
C TYR A 159 11.13 -1.18 -13.71
N MET A 160 10.25 -2.14 -13.83
CA MET A 160 8.84 -2.03 -13.50
C MET A 160 8.51 -2.93 -12.32
N LEU A 161 7.65 -2.45 -11.42
CA LEU A 161 7.02 -3.25 -10.38
C LEU A 161 5.51 -3.27 -10.63
N ALA A 162 4.91 -4.46 -10.56
CA ALA A 162 3.46 -4.63 -10.53
C ALA A 162 3.06 -5.32 -9.22
N TYR A 163 2.24 -4.62 -8.43
CA TYR A 163 1.64 -5.13 -7.20
C TYR A 163 0.16 -5.44 -7.44
N LEU A 164 -0.20 -6.73 -7.38
CA LEU A 164 -1.56 -7.21 -7.59
C LEU A 164 -2.20 -7.52 -6.25
N TYR A 165 -3.35 -6.89 -6.00
CA TYR A 165 -4.09 -7.07 -4.76
C TYR A 165 -5.58 -6.87 -4.99
N ASN A 166 -6.41 -7.72 -4.39
CA ASN A 166 -7.85 -7.68 -4.51
C ASN A 166 -8.30 -7.44 -5.98
N ASN A 167 -8.94 -6.31 -6.25
CA ASN A 167 -9.46 -5.93 -7.56
C ASN A 167 -8.55 -4.94 -8.31
N TYR A 168 -7.30 -4.76 -7.87
CA TYR A 168 -6.39 -3.75 -8.40
C TYR A 168 -5.03 -4.30 -8.79
N ALA A 169 -4.41 -3.63 -9.75
CA ALA A 169 -3.01 -3.77 -10.12
C ALA A 169 -2.36 -2.38 -10.08
N LEU A 170 -1.44 -2.19 -9.14
CA LEU A 170 -0.60 -0.99 -9.07
C LEU A 170 0.66 -1.24 -9.88
N ILE A 171 0.91 -0.40 -10.89
CA ILE A 171 2.09 -0.45 -11.74
C ILE A 171 2.95 0.78 -11.46
N ILE A 172 4.22 0.54 -11.14
CA ILE A 172 5.22 1.58 -10.86
C ILE A 172 6.44 1.32 -11.74
N THR A 173 6.89 2.33 -12.46
CA THR A 173 8.19 2.30 -13.14
C THR A 173 9.22 3.07 -12.33
N MET A 174 10.43 2.53 -12.28
CA MET A 174 11.54 3.14 -11.54
C MET A 174 12.71 3.36 -12.49
N LYS A 175 13.36 4.51 -12.36
CA LYS A 175 14.58 4.85 -13.08
C LYS A 175 15.52 5.66 -12.20
N ASN A 176 16.74 5.14 -11.97
CA ASN A 176 17.75 5.78 -11.14
C ASN A 176 17.22 6.13 -9.73
N GLY A 177 16.46 5.21 -9.12
CA GLY A 177 15.89 5.38 -7.78
C GLY A 177 14.68 6.33 -7.70
N LYS A 178 14.23 6.91 -8.81
CA LYS A 178 13.04 7.77 -8.85
C LYS A 178 11.86 7.07 -9.52
N ALA A 179 10.66 7.30 -9.01
CA ALA A 179 9.44 6.83 -9.63
C ALA A 179 9.17 7.63 -10.93
N GLY A 180 8.87 6.88 -11.99
CA GLY A 180 8.35 7.42 -13.24
C GLY A 180 6.83 7.36 -13.26
N ILE A 181 6.24 6.61 -14.23
CA ILE A 181 4.79 6.38 -14.25
C ILE A 181 4.42 5.51 -13.06
N SER A 182 3.40 5.95 -12.33
CA SER A 182 2.77 5.21 -11.25
C SER A 182 1.27 5.31 -11.42
N ASN A 183 0.61 4.17 -11.62
CA ASN A 183 -0.83 4.13 -11.87
C ASN A 183 -1.47 2.85 -11.32
N ILE A 184 -2.77 2.94 -11.06
CA ILE A 184 -3.58 1.81 -10.58
C ILE A 184 -4.64 1.47 -11.63
N PHE A 185 -4.83 0.18 -11.85
CA PHE A 185 -5.80 -0.35 -12.82
C PHE A 185 -6.72 -1.35 -12.13
N LYS A 186 -7.97 -1.40 -12.55
CA LYS A 186 -8.86 -2.47 -12.13
C LYS A 186 -8.38 -3.81 -12.70
N LYS A 187 -8.33 -4.82 -11.84
CA LYS A 187 -7.93 -6.19 -12.18
C LYS A 187 -9.16 -7.06 -12.44
N GLU A 188 -10.00 -6.68 -13.43
CA GLU A 188 -11.15 -7.49 -13.82
C GLU A 188 -10.69 -8.73 -14.60
N GLU A 189 -9.75 -8.54 -15.52
CA GLU A 189 -9.11 -9.60 -16.30
C GLU A 189 -7.59 -9.37 -16.31
N LEU A 190 -6.79 -10.44 -16.13
CA LEU A 190 -5.32 -10.34 -16.17
C LEU A 190 -4.80 -9.93 -17.55
N GLY A 191 -5.54 -10.22 -18.62
CA GLY A 191 -5.21 -9.75 -19.96
C GLY A 191 -5.18 -8.23 -20.08
N ASN A 192 -6.10 -7.52 -19.41
CA ASN A 192 -6.11 -6.06 -19.36
C ASN A 192 -4.93 -5.52 -18.57
N VAL A 193 -4.60 -6.15 -17.43
CA VAL A 193 -3.42 -5.78 -16.64
C VAL A 193 -2.15 -5.93 -17.46
N LEU A 194 -1.99 -7.05 -18.18
CA LEU A 194 -0.86 -7.30 -19.06
C LEU A 194 -0.78 -6.23 -20.16
N PHE A 195 -1.90 -5.88 -20.78
CA PHE A 195 -1.96 -4.85 -21.82
C PHE A 195 -1.46 -3.49 -21.30
N TYR A 196 -1.98 -3.02 -20.15
CA TYR A 196 -1.54 -1.76 -19.55
C TYR A 196 -0.07 -1.79 -19.16
N MET A 197 0.37 -2.89 -18.57
CA MET A 197 1.76 -3.10 -18.16
C MET A 197 2.71 -3.03 -19.37
N LEU A 198 2.41 -3.73 -20.48
CA LEU A 198 3.22 -3.71 -21.69
C LEU A 198 3.17 -2.36 -22.42
N SER A 199 2.04 -1.65 -22.35
CA SER A 199 1.91 -0.29 -22.89
C SER A 199 2.82 0.68 -22.15
N ILE A 200 2.79 0.67 -20.82
CA ILE A 200 3.69 1.49 -19.98
C ILE A 200 5.16 1.07 -20.18
N TRP A 201 5.43 -0.25 -20.28
CA TRP A 201 6.77 -0.78 -20.55
C TRP A 201 7.36 -0.16 -21.82
N LYS A 202 6.59 -0.15 -22.90
CA LYS A 202 6.98 0.44 -24.19
C LYS A 202 7.14 1.97 -24.11
N GLU A 203 6.19 2.64 -23.46
CA GLU A 203 6.21 4.11 -23.33
C GLU A 203 7.43 4.59 -22.55
N GLN A 204 7.82 3.86 -21.50
CA GLN A 204 8.99 4.17 -20.68
C GLN A 204 10.32 3.71 -21.29
N GLY A 205 10.28 3.10 -22.46
CA GLY A 205 11.48 2.64 -23.17
C GLY A 205 12.21 1.50 -22.46
N LEU A 206 11.48 0.67 -21.68
CA LEU A 206 12.06 -0.48 -21.00
C LEU A 206 12.44 -1.58 -22.00
N SER A 207 13.65 -2.15 -21.86
CA SER A 207 14.16 -3.24 -22.70
C SER A 207 13.53 -4.57 -22.30
N GLN A 208 12.97 -5.29 -23.28
CA GLN A 208 12.42 -6.63 -23.06
C GLN A 208 13.49 -7.68 -22.69
N THR A 209 14.75 -7.42 -23.02
CA THR A 209 15.87 -8.36 -22.80
C THR A 209 16.74 -8.02 -21.61
N ASP A 210 16.78 -6.76 -21.15
CA ASP A 210 17.76 -6.29 -20.15
C ASP A 210 17.12 -5.78 -18.88
N ASP A 211 15.90 -5.16 -18.98
CA ASP A 211 15.19 -4.63 -17.81
C ASP A 211 14.38 -5.70 -17.10
N HIS A 212 13.99 -5.42 -15.85
CA HIS A 212 13.33 -6.37 -14.99
C HIS A 212 11.88 -5.98 -14.70
N LEU A 213 11.01 -6.98 -14.73
CA LEU A 213 9.67 -6.90 -14.16
C LEU A 213 9.69 -7.56 -12.79
N TYR A 214 9.32 -6.81 -11.75
CA TYR A 214 9.10 -7.32 -10.42
C TYR A 214 7.60 -7.48 -10.17
N LEU A 215 7.21 -8.66 -9.70
CA LEU A 215 5.82 -8.98 -9.38
C LEU A 215 5.69 -9.26 -7.88
N CYS A 216 4.67 -8.71 -7.26
CA CYS A 216 4.28 -9.00 -5.88
C CYS A 216 2.77 -8.95 -5.71
N GLY A 217 2.24 -9.53 -4.64
CA GLY A 217 0.82 -9.50 -4.32
C GLY A 217 0.17 -10.86 -4.18
N ASP A 218 -1.06 -10.98 -4.65
CA ASP A 218 -1.86 -12.21 -4.53
C ASP A 218 -1.48 -13.28 -5.57
N ASN A 219 -2.13 -14.43 -5.52
CA ASN A 219 -1.80 -15.59 -6.36
C ASN A 219 -1.93 -15.33 -7.88
N SER A 220 -2.59 -14.26 -8.32
CA SER A 220 -2.71 -13.89 -9.72
C SER A 220 -1.37 -13.50 -10.37
N ILE A 221 -0.33 -13.21 -9.57
CA ILE A 221 1.02 -12.96 -10.09
C ILE A 221 1.59 -14.15 -10.85
N GLU A 222 1.21 -15.39 -10.53
CA GLU A 222 1.73 -16.58 -11.20
C GLU A 222 1.26 -16.65 -12.66
N GLU A 223 -0.02 -16.44 -12.88
CA GLU A 223 -0.58 -16.40 -14.24
C GLU A 223 -0.06 -15.20 -15.03
N LEU A 224 0.04 -14.03 -14.37
CA LEU A 224 0.62 -12.84 -15.00
C LEU A 224 2.08 -13.07 -15.39
N ALA A 225 2.89 -13.72 -14.54
CA ALA A 225 4.28 -14.05 -14.83
C ALA A 225 4.42 -14.96 -16.05
N LEU A 226 3.56 -15.99 -16.16
CA LEU A 226 3.55 -16.92 -17.31
C LEU A 226 3.22 -16.19 -18.63
N THR A 227 2.23 -15.30 -18.61
CA THR A 227 1.80 -14.57 -19.80
C THR A 227 2.79 -13.46 -20.17
N ALA A 228 3.29 -12.71 -19.20
CA ALA A 228 4.29 -11.66 -19.41
C ALA A 228 5.65 -12.23 -19.87
N GLY A 229 5.98 -13.46 -19.47
CA GLY A 229 7.21 -14.15 -19.87
C GLY A 229 7.35 -14.40 -21.38
N LYS A 230 6.26 -14.25 -22.15
CA LYS A 230 6.30 -14.26 -23.61
C LYS A 230 6.88 -12.98 -24.21
N PHE A 231 6.94 -11.90 -23.44
CA PHE A 231 7.33 -10.56 -23.88
C PHE A 231 8.54 -10.02 -23.12
N ILE A 232 8.71 -10.38 -21.85
CA ILE A 232 9.74 -9.86 -20.95
C ILE A 232 10.61 -11.02 -20.45
N LYS A 233 11.92 -10.92 -20.67
CA LYS A 233 12.88 -11.98 -20.36
C LYS A 233 13.13 -12.13 -18.86
N HIS A 234 13.19 -11.03 -18.13
CA HIS A 234 13.58 -11.03 -16.72
C HIS A 234 12.39 -10.68 -15.81
N ILE A 235 11.73 -11.71 -15.31
CA ILE A 235 10.63 -11.58 -14.36
C ILE A 235 11.09 -12.12 -13.00
N LYS A 236 10.93 -11.33 -11.96
CA LYS A 236 11.26 -11.69 -10.58
C LYS A 236 10.04 -11.49 -9.67
N ARG A 237 9.81 -12.45 -8.81
CA ARG A 237 8.82 -12.32 -7.74
C ARG A 237 9.48 -11.70 -6.51
N ILE A 238 8.82 -10.74 -5.92
CA ILE A 238 9.23 -10.22 -4.61
C ILE A 238 8.57 -11.12 -3.56
N ASN A 239 9.40 -11.80 -2.80
CA ASN A 239 8.95 -12.53 -1.62
C ASN A 239 9.21 -11.65 -0.38
N PRO A 240 8.18 -11.04 0.22
CA PRO A 240 8.36 -10.20 1.39
C PRO A 240 8.88 -10.97 2.60
N ASN A 241 8.65 -12.29 2.64
CA ASN A 241 9.10 -13.17 3.73
C ASN A 241 10.64 -13.21 3.86
N GLU A 242 11.38 -12.94 2.78
CA GLU A 242 12.84 -12.86 2.81
C GLU A 242 13.38 -11.68 3.65
N LEU A 243 12.53 -10.74 4.00
CA LEU A 243 12.88 -9.54 4.76
C LEU A 243 12.68 -9.70 6.27
N PHE A 244 11.91 -10.70 6.67
CA PHE A 244 11.65 -11.00 8.06
C PHE A 244 12.58 -12.10 8.58
N SER A 245 12.85 -12.08 9.88
CA SER A 245 13.60 -13.16 10.50
C SER A 245 12.85 -14.49 10.39
N PRO A 246 13.53 -15.64 10.30
CA PRO A 246 12.88 -16.95 10.22
C PRO A 246 11.88 -17.21 11.37
N SER A 247 12.09 -16.63 12.54
CA SER A 247 11.18 -16.75 13.69
C SER A 247 9.82 -16.08 13.47
N LEU A 248 9.74 -15.12 12.52
CA LEU A 248 8.51 -14.38 12.20
C LEU A 248 7.75 -14.98 11.02
N LEU A 249 8.39 -15.79 10.17
CA LEU A 249 7.80 -16.29 8.93
C LEU A 249 6.44 -16.98 9.16
N ASN A 250 6.33 -17.80 10.21
CA ASN A 250 5.09 -18.49 10.56
C ASN A 250 4.00 -17.55 11.10
N ARG A 251 4.35 -16.32 11.48
CA ARG A 251 3.40 -15.33 12.03
C ARG A 251 2.92 -14.34 10.99
N ILE A 252 3.61 -14.26 9.87
CA ILE A 252 3.30 -13.30 8.78
C ILE A 252 2.59 -13.96 7.60
N GLU A 253 2.34 -15.26 7.66
CA GLU A 253 1.58 -15.96 6.64
C GLU A 253 0.18 -15.33 6.49
N GLY A 254 -0.17 -14.98 5.25
CA GLY A 254 -1.44 -14.33 4.94
C GLY A 254 -1.47 -12.80 5.16
N ILE A 255 -0.40 -12.19 5.70
CA ILE A 255 -0.33 -10.72 5.80
C ILE A 255 -0.13 -10.13 4.39
N PRO A 256 -0.98 -9.19 3.93
CA PRO A 256 -0.81 -8.53 2.64
C PRO A 256 0.54 -7.82 2.51
N PHE A 257 1.09 -7.79 1.28
CA PHE A 257 2.43 -7.25 1.04
C PHE A 257 2.57 -5.77 1.44
N ASP A 258 1.57 -4.94 1.17
CA ASP A 258 1.57 -3.53 1.55
C ASP A 258 1.62 -3.35 3.08
N LEU A 259 0.90 -4.20 3.84
CA LEU A 259 0.93 -4.16 5.30
C LEU A 259 2.30 -4.64 5.84
N GLN A 260 2.90 -5.66 5.22
CA GLN A 260 4.27 -6.07 5.55
C GLN A 260 5.29 -4.96 5.24
N ALA A 261 5.15 -4.31 4.07
CA ALA A 261 6.02 -3.21 3.66
C ALA A 261 5.90 -2.01 4.62
N LEU A 262 4.69 -1.70 5.11
CA LEU A 262 4.48 -0.66 6.12
C LEU A 262 5.25 -0.95 7.40
N ILE A 263 5.18 -2.19 7.90
CA ILE A 263 5.90 -2.62 9.12
C ILE A 263 7.42 -2.53 8.96
N LEU A 264 7.94 -2.84 7.76
CA LEU A 264 9.38 -2.80 7.47
C LEU A 264 9.94 -1.38 7.30
N CYS A 265 9.11 -0.42 6.92
CA CYS A 265 9.52 0.97 6.71
C CYS A 265 9.41 1.84 7.98
N GLU A 266 9.03 1.25 9.10
CA GLU A 266 9.02 1.89 10.43
C GLU A 266 10.43 1.84 11.04
#